data_0549173d7b1a5c64f0543804e024e18f
#
_entry.id   0549173d7b1a5c64f0543804e024e18f
#
_cell.length_a   1.000
_cell.length_b   1.000
_cell.length_c   1.000
_cell.angle_alpha   90.00
_cell.angle_beta   90.00
_cell.angle_gamma   90.00
#
_symmetry.space_group_name_H-M   'P 1'
#
loop_
_entity.id
_entity.type
_entity.pdbx_description
1 polymer ?
#
loop_
_entity_poly.entity_id
_entity_poly.type
_entity_poly.pdbx_seq_one_letter_code
_entity_poly.pdbx_strand_id
1 'polypeptide(L)'
;MTELPEVIVRDGTAVVGVVADDAGRRIIGVRLSDGSALVCDLLVDATGRQARSLGWLKELGYAGPPVSPVAVDTHYASRTYRREALPPRDWKAAAVIGAPETRRLAVALPWEGGRWIVGLVGINGELPPTDEADRIAFARSLGSPVIAELMEASEPLSEPVAYRFAANQRRHVEKMRHYPLGWVLIGDAVCSLDPIYGQGMSTAAQQAAALADCLDRSSGIDRAFTRSYFRAATLPVAMAWSITVGGDFAYAGTTGRKPPGTDLLNRYMARVNIAAQHDATVCIRFSEVAGLIRRPEWLLTPAFVLRVLRFARRGPAGEHPASASAGTQAA
;
A
#
# COMPACT_ATOMS: atom_id res chain seq x y z
N MET A 1 9.23 -5.55 -19.27
CA MET A 1 9.52 -6.94 -18.83
C MET A 1 9.80 -7.87 -20.00
N THR A 2 9.22 -7.65 -21.17
CA THR A 2 9.44 -8.47 -22.39
C THR A 2 10.82 -8.30 -23.03
N GLU A 3 11.66 -7.40 -22.53
CA GLU A 3 13.02 -7.14 -23.05
C GLU A 3 14.12 -7.95 -22.33
N LEU A 4 13.76 -8.70 -21.29
CA LEU A 4 14.71 -9.56 -20.57
C LEU A 4 14.64 -10.97 -21.17
N PRO A 5 15.71 -11.47 -21.81
CA PRO A 5 15.71 -12.75 -22.54
C PRO A 5 15.42 -13.97 -21.65
N GLU A 6 15.70 -13.86 -20.35
CA GLU A 6 15.46 -14.93 -19.37
C GLU A 6 14.03 -14.93 -18.82
N VAL A 7 13.19 -13.91 -19.17
CA VAL A 7 11.81 -13.80 -18.68
C VAL A 7 10.84 -14.19 -19.77
N ILE A 8 10.11 -15.28 -19.54
CA ILE A 8 9.04 -15.75 -20.43
C ILE A 8 7.70 -15.35 -19.81
N VAL A 9 6.95 -14.48 -20.49
CA VAL A 9 5.59 -14.09 -20.12
C VAL A 9 4.60 -14.97 -20.90
N ARG A 10 3.70 -15.65 -20.18
CA ARG A 10 2.59 -16.42 -20.75
C ARG A 10 1.28 -15.78 -20.31
N ASP A 11 0.74 -14.94 -21.15
CA ASP A 11 -0.60 -14.37 -20.98
C ASP A 11 -1.68 -15.32 -21.52
N GLY A 12 -2.93 -15.05 -21.17
CA GLY A 12 -4.06 -15.85 -21.62
C GLY A 12 -4.13 -17.26 -21.01
N THR A 13 -3.17 -17.66 -20.15
CA THR A 13 -3.11 -19.01 -19.57
C THR A 13 -3.12 -18.95 -18.04
N ALA A 14 -4.14 -19.52 -17.41
CA ALA A 14 -4.25 -19.55 -15.97
C ALA A 14 -3.53 -20.76 -15.37
N VAL A 15 -2.89 -20.56 -14.21
CA VAL A 15 -2.46 -21.67 -13.35
C VAL A 15 -3.70 -22.17 -12.59
N VAL A 16 -3.96 -23.48 -12.68
CA VAL A 16 -5.15 -24.13 -12.09
C VAL A 16 -4.80 -25.13 -10.99
N GLY A 17 -3.53 -25.38 -10.72
CA GLY A 17 -3.08 -26.29 -9.67
C GLY A 17 -1.57 -26.39 -9.58
N VAL A 18 -1.09 -27.08 -8.56
CA VAL A 18 0.33 -27.41 -8.39
C VAL A 18 0.60 -28.87 -8.77
N VAL A 19 1.85 -29.15 -9.12
CA VAL A 19 2.39 -30.50 -9.29
C VAL A 19 3.38 -30.75 -8.17
N ALA A 20 3.16 -31.82 -7.41
CA ALA A 20 4.07 -32.24 -6.34
C ALA A 20 4.85 -33.49 -6.73
N ASP A 21 5.95 -33.76 -6.03
CA ASP A 21 6.64 -35.05 -6.12
C ASP A 21 5.76 -36.18 -5.61
N ASP A 22 6.13 -37.45 -5.86
CA ASP A 22 5.36 -38.62 -5.49
C ASP A 22 5.10 -38.71 -3.97
N ALA A 23 5.95 -38.13 -3.17
CA ALA A 23 5.79 -38.09 -1.72
C ALA A 23 4.96 -36.86 -1.23
N GLY A 24 4.54 -35.96 -2.14
CA GLY A 24 3.79 -34.74 -1.82
C GLY A 24 4.59 -33.72 -1.00
N ARG A 25 5.92 -33.85 -0.96
CA ARG A 25 6.79 -33.01 -0.07
C ARG A 25 7.47 -31.87 -0.77
N ARG A 26 7.51 -31.87 -2.10
CA ARG A 26 8.08 -30.80 -2.92
C ARG A 26 7.11 -30.41 -4.03
N ILE A 27 6.92 -29.12 -4.24
CA ILE A 27 6.29 -28.62 -5.46
C ILE A 27 7.36 -28.59 -6.55
N ILE A 28 7.06 -29.27 -7.66
CA ILE A 28 7.94 -29.44 -8.82
C ILE A 28 7.37 -28.81 -10.09
N GLY A 29 6.19 -28.17 -10.00
CA GLY A 29 5.58 -27.51 -11.15
C GLY A 29 4.17 -27.02 -10.89
N VAL A 30 3.53 -26.57 -11.96
CA VAL A 30 2.14 -26.11 -11.97
C VAL A 30 1.37 -26.70 -13.15
N ARG A 31 0.07 -26.91 -12.98
CA ARG A 31 -0.88 -27.25 -14.05
C ARG A 31 -1.49 -26.00 -14.62
N LEU A 32 -1.61 -25.93 -15.93
CA LEU A 32 -2.17 -24.81 -16.68
C LEU A 32 -3.59 -25.10 -17.16
N SER A 33 -4.35 -24.07 -17.47
CA SER A 33 -5.74 -24.17 -17.94
C SER A 33 -5.89 -24.84 -19.31
N ASP A 34 -4.82 -24.89 -20.11
CA ASP A 34 -4.76 -25.60 -21.39
C ASP A 34 -4.48 -27.10 -21.26
N GLY A 35 -4.38 -27.63 -20.03
CA GLY A 35 -4.08 -29.02 -19.71
C GLY A 35 -2.59 -29.36 -19.65
N SER A 36 -1.71 -28.44 -20.02
CA SER A 36 -0.26 -28.65 -19.93
C SER A 36 0.27 -28.45 -18.50
N ALA A 37 1.52 -28.85 -18.27
CA ALA A 37 2.23 -28.59 -17.01
C ALA A 37 3.56 -27.88 -17.27
N LEU A 38 3.95 -27.01 -16.35
CA LEU A 38 5.28 -26.39 -16.31
C LEU A 38 6.04 -26.92 -15.11
N VAL A 39 7.22 -27.47 -15.37
CA VAL A 39 8.17 -27.88 -14.32
C VAL A 39 8.92 -26.66 -13.82
N CYS A 40 9.18 -26.57 -12.52
CA CYS A 40 9.98 -25.53 -11.91
C CYS A 40 10.69 -26.03 -10.64
N ASP A 41 11.82 -25.42 -10.31
CA ASP A 41 12.55 -25.67 -9.07
C ASP A 41 11.90 -24.93 -7.89
N LEU A 42 11.33 -23.74 -8.18
CA LEU A 42 10.66 -22.89 -7.21
C LEU A 42 9.39 -22.28 -7.81
N LEU A 43 8.27 -22.52 -7.16
CA LEU A 43 7.00 -21.81 -7.39
C LEU A 43 6.92 -20.60 -6.46
N VAL A 44 6.82 -19.41 -7.04
CA VAL A 44 6.56 -18.17 -6.31
C VAL A 44 5.11 -17.73 -6.55
N ASP A 45 4.26 -17.83 -5.53
CA ASP A 45 2.88 -17.37 -5.63
C ASP A 45 2.81 -15.86 -5.37
N ALA A 46 2.62 -15.10 -6.44
CA ALA A 46 2.38 -13.66 -6.46
C ALA A 46 0.93 -13.33 -6.88
N THR A 47 -0.04 -14.23 -6.61
CA THR A 47 -1.45 -14.07 -7.04
C THR A 47 -2.24 -13.08 -6.17
N GLY A 48 -1.55 -12.26 -5.41
CA GLY A 48 -2.12 -11.20 -4.60
C GLY A 48 -2.90 -11.73 -3.39
N ARG A 49 -3.86 -10.96 -2.93
CA ARG A 49 -4.64 -11.25 -1.70
C ARG A 49 -5.24 -12.66 -1.64
N GLN A 50 -5.56 -13.26 -2.79
CA GLN A 50 -6.15 -14.60 -2.83
C GLN A 50 -5.17 -15.69 -2.43
N ALA A 51 -3.85 -15.54 -2.74
CA ALA A 51 -2.82 -16.55 -2.50
C ALA A 51 -3.29 -17.94 -2.95
N ARG A 52 -3.58 -18.07 -4.26
CA ARG A 52 -4.28 -19.25 -4.83
C ARG A 52 -3.62 -20.57 -4.52
N SER A 53 -2.28 -20.59 -4.43
CA SER A 53 -1.54 -21.80 -4.11
C SER A 53 -1.92 -22.43 -2.77
N LEU A 54 -2.38 -21.62 -1.79
CA LEU A 54 -2.79 -22.13 -0.48
C LEU A 54 -3.99 -23.09 -0.56
N GLY A 55 -4.92 -22.86 -1.52
CA GLY A 55 -6.02 -23.78 -1.80
C GLY A 55 -5.50 -25.15 -2.27
N TRP A 56 -4.58 -25.12 -3.24
CA TRP A 56 -3.98 -26.34 -3.80
C TRP A 56 -3.11 -27.09 -2.77
N LEU A 57 -2.39 -26.36 -1.92
CA LEU A 57 -1.60 -26.96 -0.83
C LEU A 57 -2.50 -27.63 0.21
N LYS A 58 -3.69 -27.08 0.45
CA LYS A 58 -4.68 -27.70 1.35
C LYS A 58 -5.15 -29.06 0.83
N GLU A 59 -5.33 -29.20 -0.49
CA GLU A 59 -5.66 -30.49 -1.14
C GLU A 59 -4.54 -31.52 -0.95
N LEU A 60 -3.27 -31.07 -0.85
CA LEU A 60 -2.11 -31.91 -0.53
C LEU A 60 -1.93 -32.16 0.98
N GLY A 61 -2.87 -31.72 1.84
CA GLY A 61 -2.82 -31.92 3.28
C GLY A 61 -2.01 -30.87 4.08
N TYR A 62 -1.54 -29.79 3.45
CA TYR A 62 -0.84 -28.73 4.16
C TYR A 62 -1.80 -27.72 4.80
N ALA A 63 -1.58 -27.39 6.06
CA ALA A 63 -2.26 -26.28 6.69
C ALA A 63 -1.69 -24.94 6.19
N GLY A 64 -2.55 -23.97 5.92
CA GLY A 64 -2.11 -22.60 5.59
C GLY A 64 -1.46 -21.88 6.79
N PRO A 65 -0.77 -20.75 6.55
CA PRO A 65 -0.23 -19.92 7.61
C PRO A 65 -1.34 -19.35 8.50
N PRO A 66 -1.08 -19.09 9.79
CA PRO A 66 -1.98 -18.31 10.63
C PRO A 66 -2.25 -16.94 10.00
N VAL A 67 -3.47 -16.43 10.11
CA VAL A 67 -3.89 -15.17 9.50
C VAL A 67 -4.31 -14.18 10.58
N SER A 68 -3.86 -12.93 10.44
CA SER A 68 -4.35 -11.79 11.23
C SER A 68 -5.15 -10.86 10.31
N PRO A 69 -6.47 -10.78 10.44
CA PRO A 69 -7.29 -9.80 9.76
C PRO A 69 -7.46 -8.53 10.61
N VAL A 70 -7.55 -7.36 9.95
CA VAL A 70 -8.02 -6.10 10.54
C VAL A 70 -8.98 -5.47 9.54
N ALA A 71 -10.26 -5.45 9.89
CA ALA A 71 -11.28 -4.89 9.00
C ALA A 71 -11.27 -3.36 9.09
N VAL A 72 -11.10 -2.77 7.91
CA VAL A 72 -11.25 -1.34 7.63
C VAL A 72 -12.00 -1.25 6.31
N ASP A 73 -13.21 -0.77 6.31
CA ASP A 73 -14.03 -0.72 5.12
C ASP A 73 -13.71 0.55 4.32
N THR A 74 -12.67 0.49 3.50
CA THR A 74 -12.18 1.61 2.69
C THR A 74 -12.76 1.55 1.28
N HIS A 75 -13.40 2.62 0.86
CA HIS A 75 -13.98 2.78 -0.48
C HIS A 75 -13.22 3.83 -1.28
N TYR A 76 -13.00 3.53 -2.53
CA TYR A 76 -12.30 4.39 -3.49
C TYR A 76 -13.20 4.72 -4.66
N ALA A 77 -13.12 5.95 -5.16
CA ALA A 77 -13.63 6.33 -6.47
C ALA A 77 -12.52 7.10 -7.20
N SER A 78 -11.88 6.45 -8.16
CA SER A 78 -10.74 7.00 -8.88
C SER A 78 -11.11 7.37 -10.30
N ARG A 79 -10.61 8.52 -10.80
CA ARG A 79 -10.82 9.02 -12.15
C ARG A 79 -9.54 9.65 -12.68
N THR A 80 -9.31 9.55 -13.98
CA THR A 80 -8.18 10.21 -14.64
C THR A 80 -8.57 11.56 -15.21
N TYR A 81 -7.65 12.52 -15.13
CA TYR A 81 -7.81 13.90 -15.60
C TYR A 81 -6.61 14.30 -16.44
N ARG A 82 -6.80 15.25 -17.39
CA ARG A 82 -5.74 15.83 -18.20
C ARG A 82 -4.85 16.74 -17.35
N ARG A 83 -3.54 16.54 -17.44
CA ARG A 83 -2.57 17.30 -16.65
C ARG A 83 -2.14 18.61 -17.28
N GLU A 84 -2.15 18.71 -18.61
CA GLU A 84 -1.55 19.81 -19.36
C GLU A 84 -2.29 21.14 -19.24
N ALA A 85 -3.56 21.12 -18.80
CA ALA A 85 -4.39 22.32 -18.66
C ALA A 85 -4.08 23.18 -17.41
N LEU A 86 -3.22 22.70 -16.52
CA LEU A 86 -2.92 23.39 -15.27
C LEU A 86 -1.62 24.20 -15.34
N PRO A 87 -1.58 25.41 -14.74
CA PRO A 87 -0.34 26.14 -14.62
C PRO A 87 0.70 25.30 -13.85
N PRO A 88 2.01 25.53 -14.09
CA PRO A 88 3.07 24.85 -13.38
C PRO A 88 2.87 24.99 -11.86
N ARG A 89 2.88 23.85 -11.15
CA ARG A 89 2.77 23.81 -9.69
C ARG A 89 4.13 23.41 -9.10
N ASP A 90 4.43 23.92 -7.93
CA ASP A 90 5.66 23.62 -7.18
C ASP A 90 5.64 22.20 -6.55
N TRP A 91 4.50 21.51 -6.60
CA TRP A 91 4.34 20.14 -6.11
C TRP A 91 4.06 19.14 -7.26
N LYS A 92 4.53 17.92 -7.08
CA LYS A 92 4.39 16.82 -8.06
C LYS A 92 3.18 15.92 -7.79
N ALA A 93 2.71 15.85 -6.56
CA ALA A 93 1.56 15.06 -6.12
C ALA A 93 0.90 15.77 -4.94
N ALA A 94 -0.38 15.55 -4.73
CA ALA A 94 -1.12 16.08 -3.59
C ALA A 94 -1.86 14.95 -2.87
N ALA A 95 -1.85 15.00 -1.53
CA ALA A 95 -2.65 14.15 -0.68
C ALA A 95 -3.30 15.02 0.40
N VAL A 96 -4.61 14.99 0.50
CA VAL A 96 -5.36 15.67 1.53
C VAL A 96 -5.96 14.61 2.44
N ILE A 97 -5.44 14.53 3.65
CA ILE A 97 -5.89 13.59 4.68
C ILE A 97 -6.79 14.37 5.62
N GLY A 98 -8.09 14.08 5.59
CA GLY A 98 -9.05 14.66 6.52
C GLY A 98 -8.80 14.20 7.96
N ALA A 99 -9.44 14.88 8.90
CA ALA A 99 -9.44 14.42 10.28
C ALA A 99 -10.08 13.02 10.39
N PRO A 100 -9.67 12.17 11.34
CA PRO A 100 -10.23 10.82 11.49
C PRO A 100 -11.76 10.80 11.63
N GLU A 101 -12.34 11.87 12.15
CA GLU A 101 -13.79 12.04 12.33
C GLU A 101 -14.53 12.19 10.99
N THR A 102 -13.91 12.81 9.99
CA THR A 102 -14.50 12.98 8.65
C THR A 102 -14.44 11.71 7.83
N ARG A 103 -13.46 10.84 8.11
CA ARG A 103 -13.24 9.57 7.41
C ARG A 103 -13.11 9.72 5.89
N ARG A 104 -12.65 10.89 5.42
CA ARG A 104 -12.50 11.28 4.02
C ARG A 104 -11.08 11.67 3.70
N LEU A 105 -10.60 11.23 2.55
CA LEU A 105 -9.29 11.59 2.02
C LEU A 105 -9.39 11.77 0.52
N ALA A 106 -8.40 12.46 -0.08
CA ALA A 106 -8.23 12.49 -1.52
C ALA A 106 -6.75 12.56 -1.88
N VAL A 107 -6.41 11.98 -3.02
CA VAL A 107 -5.07 12.03 -3.59
C VAL A 107 -5.13 12.41 -5.07
N ALA A 108 -4.13 13.18 -5.52
CA ALA A 108 -3.87 13.42 -6.94
C ALA A 108 -2.42 13.04 -7.22
N LEU A 109 -2.26 12.01 -8.06
CA LEU A 109 -0.95 11.47 -8.43
C LEU A 109 -0.72 11.64 -9.93
N PRO A 110 0.52 11.98 -10.35
CA PRO A 110 0.84 12.04 -11.76
C PRO A 110 0.81 10.62 -12.36
N TRP A 111 0.28 10.53 -13.57
CA TRP A 111 0.27 9.31 -14.34
C TRP A 111 0.90 9.55 -15.70
N GLU A 112 1.36 8.48 -16.34
CA GLU A 112 1.96 8.53 -17.68
C GLU A 112 1.01 9.15 -18.71
N GLY A 113 1.58 9.75 -19.76
CA GLY A 113 0.83 10.38 -20.82
C GLY A 113 0.15 11.70 -20.41
N GLY A 114 0.80 12.49 -19.52
CA GLY A 114 0.29 13.82 -19.16
C GLY A 114 -1.06 13.78 -18.44
N ARG A 115 -1.23 12.84 -17.50
CA ARG A 115 -2.48 12.64 -16.76
C ARG A 115 -2.31 12.79 -15.26
N TRP A 116 -3.40 13.08 -14.58
CA TRP A 116 -3.58 12.89 -13.15
C TRP A 116 -4.48 11.69 -12.91
N ILE A 117 -4.20 10.88 -11.91
CA ILE A 117 -5.21 10.04 -11.28
C ILE A 117 -5.65 10.71 -9.97
N VAL A 118 -6.95 10.98 -9.86
CA VAL A 118 -7.56 11.53 -8.65
C VAL A 118 -8.41 10.47 -7.99
N GLY A 119 -7.98 10.04 -6.81
CA GLY A 119 -8.69 9.10 -5.94
C GLY A 119 -9.37 9.83 -4.80
N LEU A 120 -10.68 9.69 -4.70
CA LEU A 120 -11.45 10.03 -3.50
C LEU A 120 -11.60 8.79 -2.65
N VAL A 121 -11.47 8.93 -1.35
CA VAL A 121 -11.45 7.80 -0.41
C VAL A 121 -12.38 8.09 0.76
N GLY A 122 -13.22 7.11 1.07
CA GLY A 122 -14.06 7.09 2.24
C GLY A 122 -13.81 5.85 3.09
N ILE A 123 -13.85 5.99 4.41
CA ILE A 123 -13.50 4.93 5.37
C ILE A 123 -14.70 4.64 6.27
N ASN A 124 -14.94 3.34 6.54
CA ASN A 124 -15.93 2.86 7.53
C ASN A 124 -17.31 3.50 7.38
N GLY A 125 -17.91 3.39 6.19
CA GLY A 125 -19.26 3.85 5.88
C GLY A 125 -19.33 5.17 5.12
N GLU A 126 -18.21 5.89 4.93
CA GLU A 126 -18.15 6.98 3.97
C GLU A 126 -17.98 6.41 2.55
N LEU A 127 -18.82 6.86 1.63
CA LEU A 127 -18.79 6.43 0.24
C LEU A 127 -18.40 7.60 -0.66
N PRO A 128 -17.24 7.55 -1.35
CA PRO A 128 -16.91 8.58 -2.30
C PRO A 128 -17.85 8.50 -3.52
N PRO A 129 -18.40 9.65 -3.97
CA PRO A 129 -19.35 9.68 -5.06
C PRO A 129 -18.69 9.42 -6.42
N THR A 130 -19.51 9.05 -7.41
CA THR A 130 -19.10 8.85 -8.81
C THR A 130 -19.59 9.95 -9.74
N ASP A 131 -20.63 10.70 -9.38
CA ASP A 131 -21.03 11.90 -10.12
C ASP A 131 -19.99 13.01 -9.98
N GLU A 132 -19.69 13.76 -11.05
CA GLU A 132 -18.59 14.73 -11.01
C GLU A 132 -18.84 15.92 -10.08
N ALA A 133 -20.08 16.46 -10.06
CA ALA A 133 -20.39 17.57 -9.18
C ALA A 133 -20.29 17.17 -7.71
N ASP A 134 -20.78 15.98 -7.37
CA ASP A 134 -20.67 15.41 -6.02
C ASP A 134 -19.22 15.06 -5.66
N ARG A 135 -18.40 14.60 -6.62
CA ARG A 135 -16.98 14.36 -6.44
C ARG A 135 -16.23 15.65 -6.08
N ILE A 136 -16.50 16.74 -6.79
CA ILE A 136 -15.93 18.05 -6.51
C ILE A 136 -16.39 18.54 -5.12
N ALA A 137 -17.67 18.38 -4.79
CA ALA A 137 -18.20 18.73 -3.47
C ALA A 137 -17.54 17.90 -2.34
N PHE A 138 -17.35 16.60 -2.57
CA PHE A 138 -16.60 15.74 -1.65
C PHE A 138 -15.16 16.23 -1.45
N ALA A 139 -14.43 16.54 -2.54
CA ALA A 139 -13.08 17.07 -2.48
C ALA A 139 -13.02 18.43 -1.75
N ARG A 140 -14.01 19.30 -1.94
CA ARG A 140 -14.13 20.59 -1.23
C ARG A 140 -14.41 20.44 0.27
N SER A 141 -15.03 19.32 0.69
CA SER A 141 -15.27 19.03 2.11
C SER A 141 -14.01 18.66 2.90
N LEU A 142 -12.88 18.47 2.20
CA LEU A 142 -11.57 18.23 2.81
C LEU A 142 -10.98 19.56 3.29
N GLY A 143 -10.03 19.51 4.22
CA GLY A 143 -9.39 20.70 4.80
C GLY A 143 -8.47 21.49 3.87
N SER A 144 -8.43 21.17 2.56
CA SER A 144 -7.68 21.89 1.54
C SER A 144 -8.41 21.85 0.20
N PRO A 145 -8.52 22.95 -0.54
CA PRO A 145 -9.22 23.00 -1.83
C PRO A 145 -8.42 22.42 -2.99
N VAL A 146 -7.15 22.09 -2.79
CA VAL A 146 -6.18 21.73 -3.86
C VAL A 146 -6.66 20.64 -4.80
N ILE A 147 -7.36 19.63 -4.29
CA ILE A 147 -7.88 18.52 -5.11
C ILE A 147 -9.12 18.97 -5.90
N ALA A 148 -10.04 19.71 -5.27
CA ALA A 148 -11.23 20.25 -5.94
C ALA A 148 -10.84 21.21 -7.07
N GLU A 149 -9.94 22.15 -6.81
CA GLU A 149 -9.40 23.07 -7.82
C GLU A 149 -8.72 22.35 -8.98
N LEU A 150 -7.99 21.26 -8.69
CA LEU A 150 -7.40 20.44 -9.74
C LEU A 150 -8.48 19.78 -10.62
N MET A 151 -9.52 19.24 -9.99
CA MET A 151 -10.62 18.58 -10.73
C MET A 151 -11.39 19.59 -11.59
N GLU A 152 -11.70 20.78 -11.05
CA GLU A 152 -12.42 21.84 -11.77
C GLU A 152 -11.66 22.40 -12.95
N ALA A 153 -10.33 22.50 -12.82
CA ALA A 153 -9.47 23.04 -13.85
C ALA A 153 -9.01 22.01 -14.89
N SER A 154 -9.39 20.72 -14.72
CA SER A 154 -8.87 19.62 -15.55
C SER A 154 -10.02 18.88 -16.26
N GLU A 155 -9.80 18.51 -17.52
CA GLU A 155 -10.72 17.67 -18.29
C GLU A 155 -10.70 16.23 -17.75
N PRO A 156 -11.86 15.64 -17.41
CA PRO A 156 -11.94 14.22 -17.07
C PRO A 156 -11.74 13.35 -18.33
N LEU A 157 -10.89 12.32 -18.20
CA LEU A 157 -10.48 11.45 -19.33
C LEU A 157 -11.06 10.04 -19.26
N SER A 158 -11.71 9.67 -18.16
CA SER A 158 -12.30 8.33 -17.97
C SER A 158 -13.56 8.42 -17.15
N GLU A 159 -14.35 7.35 -17.13
CA GLU A 159 -15.36 7.17 -16.10
C GLU A 159 -14.72 6.90 -14.74
N PRO A 160 -15.39 7.24 -13.62
CA PRO A 160 -14.93 6.90 -12.29
C PRO A 160 -14.93 5.37 -12.08
N VAL A 161 -13.86 4.86 -11.51
CA VAL A 161 -13.75 3.44 -11.13
C VAL A 161 -13.88 3.32 -9.62
N ALA A 162 -14.90 2.60 -9.17
CA ALA A 162 -15.11 2.31 -7.76
C ALA A 162 -14.36 1.03 -7.35
N TYR A 163 -13.74 1.05 -6.19
CA TYR A 163 -13.07 -0.09 -5.59
C TYR A 163 -13.31 -0.12 -4.08
N ARG A 164 -13.47 -1.33 -3.52
CA ARG A 164 -13.64 -1.54 -2.08
C ARG A 164 -12.53 -2.41 -1.53
N PHE A 165 -11.89 -1.95 -0.48
CA PHE A 165 -10.93 -2.70 0.32
C PHE A 165 -11.52 -2.97 1.70
N ALA A 166 -11.91 -4.22 1.96
CA ALA A 166 -12.66 -4.56 3.16
C ALA A 166 -11.81 -4.76 4.43
N ALA A 167 -10.56 -5.21 4.28
CA ALA A 167 -9.72 -5.53 5.43
C ALA A 167 -8.25 -5.68 5.04
N ASN A 168 -7.35 -5.31 5.93
CA ASN A 168 -5.96 -5.79 5.90
C ASN A 168 -5.90 -7.27 6.25
N GLN A 169 -4.94 -7.98 5.66
CA GLN A 169 -4.73 -9.40 5.92
C GLN A 169 -3.24 -9.71 5.92
N ARG A 170 -2.73 -10.22 7.03
CA ARG A 170 -1.36 -10.72 7.13
C ARG A 170 -1.37 -12.22 7.34
N ARG A 171 -0.67 -12.94 6.48
CA ARG A 171 -0.36 -14.36 6.62
C ARG A 171 1.01 -14.51 7.26
N HIS A 172 1.05 -15.19 8.40
CA HIS A 172 2.26 -15.41 9.16
C HIS A 172 3.03 -16.61 8.62
N VAL A 173 3.62 -16.47 7.43
CA VAL A 173 4.41 -17.55 6.79
C VAL A 173 5.59 -17.99 7.64
N GLU A 174 6.15 -17.07 8.43
CA GLU A 174 7.24 -17.35 9.37
C GLU A 174 6.85 -18.28 10.52
N LYS A 175 5.55 -18.49 10.73
CA LYS A 175 5.00 -19.40 11.76
C LYS A 175 4.62 -20.78 11.22
N MET A 176 4.74 -21.00 9.92
CA MET A 176 4.45 -22.30 9.33
C MET A 176 5.48 -23.34 9.79
N ARG A 177 5.01 -24.46 10.33
CA ARG A 177 5.86 -25.59 10.74
C ARG A 177 6.01 -26.63 9.65
N HIS A 178 4.96 -26.80 8.83
CA HIS A 178 4.88 -27.78 7.75
C HIS A 178 4.47 -27.06 6.45
N TYR A 179 5.31 -27.17 5.44
CA TYR A 179 5.10 -26.61 4.10
C TYR A 179 5.90 -27.46 3.10
N PRO A 180 5.49 -27.54 1.82
CA PRO A 180 6.26 -28.22 0.81
C PRO A 180 7.53 -27.44 0.47
N LEU A 181 8.57 -28.13 0.07
CA LEU A 181 9.74 -27.50 -0.54
C LEU A 181 9.38 -26.98 -1.94
N GLY A 182 10.19 -26.08 -2.50
CA GLY A 182 9.96 -25.54 -3.85
C GLY A 182 8.75 -24.62 -3.95
N TRP A 183 8.28 -24.01 -2.84
CA TRP A 183 7.16 -23.08 -2.81
C TRP A 183 7.38 -21.94 -1.83
N VAL A 184 7.02 -20.71 -2.26
CA VAL A 184 6.97 -19.51 -1.42
C VAL A 184 5.82 -18.57 -1.83
N LEU A 185 5.42 -17.68 -0.91
CA LEU A 185 4.49 -16.57 -1.16
C LEU A 185 5.25 -15.24 -1.23
N ILE A 186 4.74 -14.27 -2.02
CA ILE A 186 5.31 -12.92 -2.12
C ILE A 186 4.20 -11.86 -2.26
N GLY A 187 4.50 -10.62 -1.87
CA GLY A 187 3.60 -9.47 -2.03
C GLY A 187 2.31 -9.61 -1.22
N ASP A 188 1.19 -9.26 -1.82
CA ASP A 188 -0.13 -9.32 -1.18
C ASP A 188 -0.57 -10.74 -0.83
N ALA A 189 0.05 -11.76 -1.43
CA ALA A 189 -0.14 -13.14 -1.02
C ALA A 189 0.39 -13.40 0.41
N VAL A 190 1.38 -12.62 0.87
CA VAL A 190 1.85 -12.62 2.27
C VAL A 190 1.09 -11.59 3.10
N CYS A 191 0.97 -10.36 2.60
CA CYS A 191 0.37 -9.28 3.37
C CYS A 191 -0.33 -8.27 2.46
N SER A 192 -1.66 -8.28 2.46
CA SER A 192 -2.48 -7.30 1.77
C SER A 192 -2.83 -6.15 2.71
N LEU A 193 -2.41 -4.95 2.36
CA LEU A 193 -2.53 -3.73 3.15
C LEU A 193 -3.48 -2.75 2.51
N ASP A 194 -4.11 -1.88 3.31
CA ASP A 194 -4.94 -0.79 2.80
C ASP A 194 -4.13 0.11 1.85
N PRO A 195 -4.59 0.26 0.59
CA PRO A 195 -3.87 1.02 -0.42
C PRO A 195 -3.63 2.49 -0.07
N ILE A 196 -4.40 3.10 0.83
CA ILE A 196 -4.22 4.52 1.22
C ILE A 196 -2.84 4.84 1.77
N TYR A 197 -2.14 3.85 2.33
CA TYR A 197 -0.77 4.03 2.86
C TYR A 197 0.31 3.90 1.80
N GLY A 198 -0.02 3.44 0.58
CA GLY A 198 0.93 3.32 -0.53
C GLY A 198 2.06 2.31 -0.34
N GLN A 199 1.94 1.37 0.62
CA GLN A 199 3.05 0.52 1.06
C GLN A 199 3.11 -0.86 0.37
N GLY A 200 2.04 -1.29 -0.30
CA GLY A 200 1.93 -2.64 -0.87
C GLY A 200 3.05 -2.95 -1.88
N MET A 201 3.27 -2.07 -2.87
CA MET A 201 4.31 -2.26 -3.89
C MET A 201 5.72 -2.23 -3.30
N SER A 202 6.01 -1.29 -2.39
CA SER A 202 7.32 -1.20 -1.71
C SER A 202 7.60 -2.46 -0.88
N THR A 203 6.60 -2.98 -0.18
CA THR A 203 6.70 -4.22 0.60
C THR A 203 6.97 -5.42 -0.32
N ALA A 204 6.27 -5.52 -1.46
CA ALA A 204 6.47 -6.59 -2.43
C ALA A 204 7.87 -6.53 -3.06
N ALA A 205 8.35 -5.34 -3.43
CA ALA A 205 9.70 -5.14 -3.96
C ALA A 205 10.79 -5.55 -2.96
N GLN A 206 10.64 -5.19 -1.68
CA GLN A 206 11.57 -5.60 -0.63
C GLN A 206 11.54 -7.11 -0.37
N GLN A 207 10.38 -7.76 -0.50
CA GLN A 207 10.29 -9.22 -0.44
C GLN A 207 10.96 -9.87 -1.65
N ALA A 208 10.83 -9.30 -2.86
CA ALA A 208 11.52 -9.79 -4.05
C ALA A 208 13.05 -9.69 -3.90
N ALA A 209 13.55 -8.56 -3.40
CA ALA A 209 14.97 -8.40 -3.09
C ALA A 209 15.46 -9.43 -2.05
N ALA A 210 14.67 -9.65 -0.99
CA ALA A 210 14.99 -10.66 0.01
C ALA A 210 15.00 -12.10 -0.57
N LEU A 211 14.13 -12.39 -1.55
CA LEU A 211 14.10 -13.67 -2.25
C LEU A 211 15.37 -13.85 -3.10
N ALA A 212 15.76 -12.83 -3.87
CA ALA A 212 16.98 -12.83 -4.67
C ALA A 212 18.21 -13.06 -3.77
N ASP A 213 18.33 -12.29 -2.69
CA ASP A 213 19.41 -12.44 -1.71
C ASP A 213 19.49 -13.85 -1.08
N CYS A 214 18.35 -14.51 -0.89
CA CYS A 214 18.30 -15.87 -0.36
C CYS A 214 18.70 -16.90 -1.43
N LEU A 215 18.32 -16.69 -2.69
CA LEU A 215 18.73 -17.54 -3.82
C LEU A 215 20.25 -17.47 -4.03
N ASP A 216 20.82 -16.27 -4.03
CA ASP A 216 22.27 -16.06 -4.23
C ASP A 216 23.13 -16.72 -3.15
N ARG A 217 22.61 -16.81 -1.93
CA ARG A 217 23.32 -17.39 -0.77
C ARG A 217 23.05 -18.88 -0.56
N SER A 218 22.13 -19.47 -1.29
CA SER A 218 21.72 -20.85 -1.09
C SER A 218 22.37 -21.77 -2.12
N SER A 219 22.78 -22.95 -1.70
CA SER A 219 23.24 -24.02 -2.59
C SER A 219 22.07 -24.83 -3.21
N GLY A 220 20.82 -24.55 -2.81
CA GLY A 220 19.64 -25.24 -3.32
C GLY A 220 18.36 -24.80 -2.60
N ILE A 221 17.22 -25.17 -3.20
CA ILE A 221 15.87 -24.83 -2.69
C ILE A 221 15.42 -25.92 -1.71
N ASP A 222 15.94 -25.82 -0.50
CA ASP A 222 15.68 -26.72 0.60
C ASP A 222 14.87 -26.05 1.74
N ARG A 223 14.74 -26.74 2.87
CA ARG A 223 14.04 -26.21 4.05
C ARG A 223 14.76 -25.00 4.69
N ALA A 224 16.10 -24.95 4.63
CA ALA A 224 16.88 -23.86 5.16
C ALA A 224 16.68 -22.60 4.33
N PHE A 225 16.69 -22.73 2.99
CA PHE A 225 16.32 -21.66 2.06
C PHE A 225 14.95 -21.09 2.37
N THR A 226 13.90 -21.93 2.36
CA THR A 226 12.51 -21.47 2.57
C THR A 226 12.35 -20.76 3.91
N ARG A 227 12.95 -21.29 4.98
CA ARG A 227 12.93 -20.67 6.31
C ARG A 227 13.66 -19.33 6.34
N SER A 228 14.81 -19.23 5.66
CA SER A 228 15.58 -18.00 5.55
C SER A 228 14.78 -16.91 4.84
N TYR A 229 14.16 -17.26 3.71
CA TYR A 229 13.31 -16.35 2.97
C TYR A 229 12.09 -15.89 3.79
N PHE A 230 11.32 -16.80 4.40
CA PHE A 230 10.17 -16.41 5.21
C PHE A 230 10.54 -15.47 6.36
N ARG A 231 11.70 -15.67 6.98
CA ARG A 231 12.22 -14.77 8.01
C ARG A 231 12.60 -13.39 7.44
N ALA A 232 13.30 -13.36 6.31
CA ALA A 232 13.72 -12.12 5.65
C ALA A 232 12.51 -11.31 5.14
N ALA A 233 11.53 -11.96 4.49
CA ALA A 233 10.30 -11.35 4.00
C ALA A 233 9.42 -10.77 5.13
N THR A 234 9.55 -11.30 6.35
CA THR A 234 8.76 -10.84 7.51
C THR A 234 9.11 -9.43 7.97
N LEU A 235 10.35 -8.97 7.80
CA LEU A 235 10.79 -7.65 8.26
C LEU A 235 10.03 -6.50 7.58
N PRO A 236 10.03 -6.35 6.23
CA PRO A 236 9.29 -5.31 5.56
C PRO A 236 7.77 -5.41 5.80
N VAL A 237 7.24 -6.64 5.85
CA VAL A 237 5.83 -6.90 6.19
C VAL A 237 5.48 -6.41 7.59
N ALA A 238 6.31 -6.66 8.59
CA ALA A 238 6.04 -6.22 9.97
C ALA A 238 6.03 -4.71 10.10
N MET A 239 6.94 -4.01 9.41
CA MET A 239 6.99 -2.55 9.38
C MET A 239 5.72 -1.97 8.73
N ALA A 240 5.40 -2.39 7.52
CA ALA A 240 4.22 -1.93 6.80
C ALA A 240 2.93 -2.24 7.57
N TRP A 241 2.80 -3.45 8.12
CA TRP A 241 1.66 -3.85 8.95
C TRP A 241 1.47 -2.95 10.17
N SER A 242 2.56 -2.60 10.87
CA SER A 242 2.46 -1.76 12.07
C SER A 242 2.01 -0.33 11.75
N ILE A 243 2.48 0.23 10.64
CA ILE A 243 2.11 1.57 10.19
C ILE A 243 0.66 1.59 9.73
N THR A 244 0.29 0.67 8.82
CA THR A 244 -1.06 0.60 8.24
C THR A 244 -2.11 0.32 9.32
N VAL A 245 -1.96 -0.77 10.07
CA VAL A 245 -2.94 -1.15 11.11
C VAL A 245 -2.97 -0.13 12.24
N GLY A 246 -1.82 0.45 12.62
CA GLY A 246 -1.76 1.54 13.58
C GLY A 246 -2.59 2.74 13.12
N GLY A 247 -2.45 3.15 11.87
CA GLY A 247 -3.21 4.24 11.26
C GLY A 247 -4.71 3.94 11.14
N ASP A 248 -5.08 2.72 10.71
CA ASP A 248 -6.49 2.33 10.57
C ASP A 248 -7.27 2.40 11.89
N PHE A 249 -6.63 2.06 12.99
CA PHE A 249 -7.25 2.19 14.32
C PHE A 249 -7.44 3.64 14.80
N ALA A 250 -7.03 4.65 14.05
CA ALA A 250 -7.45 6.03 14.28
C ALA A 250 -8.91 6.27 13.83
N TYR A 251 -9.42 5.46 12.90
CA TYR A 251 -10.79 5.59 12.38
C TYR A 251 -11.77 4.73 13.16
N ALA A 252 -12.85 5.34 13.64
CA ALA A 252 -13.95 4.62 14.30
C ALA A 252 -14.55 3.58 13.35
N GLY A 253 -14.86 2.39 13.87
CA GLY A 253 -15.39 1.27 13.07
C GLY A 253 -14.34 0.25 12.63
N THR A 254 -13.04 0.54 12.72
CA THR A 254 -11.98 -0.44 12.50
C THR A 254 -12.04 -1.54 13.54
N THR A 255 -12.06 -2.80 13.11
CA THR A 255 -12.17 -3.97 13.98
C THR A 255 -11.02 -4.97 13.75
N GLY A 256 -10.68 -5.69 14.82
CA GLY A 256 -9.56 -6.64 14.82
C GLY A 256 -8.70 -6.51 16.06
N ARG A 257 -7.52 -7.12 16.04
CA ARG A 257 -6.60 -7.05 17.19
C ARG A 257 -5.82 -5.75 17.15
N LYS A 258 -6.25 -4.78 17.96
CA LYS A 258 -5.54 -3.51 18.13
C LYS A 258 -4.23 -3.72 18.93
N PRO A 259 -3.07 -3.30 18.38
CA PRO A 259 -1.81 -3.39 19.12
C PRO A 259 -1.81 -2.50 20.39
N PRO A 260 -1.18 -2.92 21.48
CA PRO A 260 -1.04 -2.07 22.65
C PRO A 260 -0.31 -0.75 22.35
N GLY A 261 -0.75 0.35 22.95
CA GLY A 261 -0.15 1.68 22.75
C GLY A 261 -0.55 2.41 21.48
N THR A 262 -1.39 1.81 20.61
CA THR A 262 -1.81 2.42 19.33
C THR A 262 -2.43 3.80 19.52
N ASP A 263 -3.28 4.02 20.52
CA ASP A 263 -3.91 5.33 20.75
C ASP A 263 -2.91 6.42 21.12
N LEU A 264 -1.89 6.08 21.90
CA LEU A 264 -0.83 7.02 22.25
C LEU A 264 0.01 7.35 21.02
N LEU A 265 0.34 6.32 20.21
CA LEU A 265 1.08 6.51 18.98
C LEU A 265 0.29 7.37 17.98
N ASN A 266 -1.01 7.11 17.79
CA ASN A 266 -1.85 7.89 16.88
C ASN A 266 -1.96 9.35 17.31
N ARG A 267 -2.07 9.63 18.62
CA ARG A 267 -2.01 11.02 19.13
C ARG A 267 -0.66 11.69 18.84
N TYR A 268 0.42 10.94 18.92
CA TYR A 268 1.74 11.44 18.55
C TYR A 268 1.84 11.67 17.04
N MET A 269 1.37 10.74 16.21
CA MET A 269 1.37 10.86 14.75
C MET A 269 0.54 12.04 14.24
N ALA A 270 -0.58 12.37 14.89
CA ALA A 270 -1.32 13.59 14.60
C ALA A 270 -0.45 14.84 14.79
N ARG A 271 0.40 14.88 15.82
CA ARG A 271 1.38 15.97 16.03
C ARG A 271 2.50 15.96 14.99
N VAL A 272 2.96 14.79 14.56
CA VAL A 272 3.93 14.65 13.47
C VAL A 272 3.37 15.25 12.18
N ASN A 273 2.12 14.96 11.84
CA ASN A 273 1.45 15.48 10.65
C ASN A 273 1.33 17.01 10.69
N ILE A 274 0.98 17.61 11.85
CA ILE A 274 0.97 19.06 12.02
C ILE A 274 2.38 19.65 11.88
N ALA A 275 3.36 19.05 12.56
CA ALA A 275 4.74 19.56 12.52
C ALA A 275 5.36 19.46 11.12
N ALA A 276 5.00 18.44 10.33
CA ALA A 276 5.45 18.24 8.95
C ALA A 276 5.01 19.38 8.01
N GLN A 277 3.91 20.07 8.33
CA GLN A 277 3.43 21.23 7.57
C GLN A 277 4.30 22.48 7.81
N HIS A 278 5.10 22.50 8.88
CA HIS A 278 5.89 23.66 9.31
C HIS A 278 7.40 23.42 9.30
N ASP A 279 7.84 22.17 9.06
CA ASP A 279 9.25 21.80 9.13
C ASP A 279 9.62 20.72 8.13
N ALA A 280 10.45 21.05 7.15
CA ALA A 280 10.87 20.15 6.10
C ALA A 280 11.61 18.90 6.62
N THR A 281 12.37 19.02 7.73
CA THR A 281 13.05 17.86 8.31
C THR A 281 12.04 16.85 8.87
N VAL A 282 10.96 17.31 9.51
CA VAL A 282 9.89 16.43 10.00
C VAL A 282 9.18 15.79 8.82
N CYS A 283 8.84 16.56 7.77
CA CYS A 283 8.20 16.06 6.57
C CYS A 283 9.04 14.96 5.89
N ILE A 284 10.34 15.23 5.64
CA ILE A 284 11.23 14.27 5.00
C ILE A 284 11.36 12.99 5.83
N ARG A 285 11.59 13.09 7.13
CA ARG A 285 11.73 11.91 8.01
C ARG A 285 10.45 11.09 8.10
N PHE A 286 9.31 11.75 8.19
CA PHE A 286 8.02 11.07 8.13
C PHE A 286 7.83 10.34 6.80
N SER A 287 8.14 11.00 5.67
CA SER A 287 8.04 10.40 4.33
C SER A 287 8.99 9.21 4.13
N GLU A 288 10.23 9.29 4.67
CA GLU A 288 11.18 8.16 4.65
C GLU A 288 10.64 6.93 5.39
N VAL A 289 9.95 7.14 6.52
CA VAL A 289 9.33 6.04 7.29
C VAL A 289 8.07 5.54 6.60
N ALA A 290 7.20 6.42 6.13
CA ALA A 290 6.00 6.05 5.38
C ALA A 290 6.33 5.28 4.10
N GLY A 291 7.42 5.64 3.41
CA GLY A 291 7.95 4.95 2.23
C GLY A 291 8.76 3.67 2.53
N LEU A 292 8.83 3.23 3.80
CA LEU A 292 9.61 2.05 4.24
C LEU A 292 11.12 2.14 3.97
N ILE A 293 11.66 3.35 3.78
CA ILE A 293 13.11 3.60 3.62
C ILE A 293 13.80 3.55 4.98
N ARG A 294 13.10 4.00 6.03
CA ARG A 294 13.59 3.99 7.42
C ARG A 294 12.62 3.26 8.34
N ARG A 295 13.17 2.74 9.44
CA ARG A 295 12.38 2.07 10.47
C ARG A 295 11.53 3.07 11.26
N PRO A 296 10.31 2.70 11.70
CA PRO A 296 9.40 3.58 12.46
C PRO A 296 9.99 4.15 13.74
N GLU A 297 10.92 3.43 14.40
CA GLU A 297 11.56 3.86 15.64
C GLU A 297 12.34 5.18 15.50
N TRP A 298 12.73 5.55 14.27
CA TRP A 298 13.37 6.85 13.99
C TRP A 298 12.47 8.04 14.34
N LEU A 299 11.15 7.88 14.22
CA LEU A 299 10.19 8.92 14.62
C LEU A 299 10.06 9.07 16.14
N LEU A 300 10.64 8.16 16.93
CA LEU A 300 10.59 8.16 18.39
C LEU A 300 11.92 8.57 19.03
N THR A 301 12.92 8.98 18.23
CA THR A 301 14.19 9.46 18.80
C THR A 301 13.97 10.77 19.57
N PRO A 302 14.62 10.97 20.73
CA PRO A 302 14.39 12.14 21.59
C PRO A 302 14.50 13.48 20.83
N ALA A 303 15.52 13.64 19.99
CA ALA A 303 15.72 14.84 19.20
C ALA A 303 14.57 15.09 18.20
N PHE A 304 14.06 14.03 17.57
CA PHE A 304 12.93 14.14 16.65
C PHE A 304 11.63 14.47 17.40
N VAL A 305 11.37 13.81 18.53
CA VAL A 305 10.19 14.08 19.38
C VAL A 305 10.18 15.54 19.84
N LEU A 306 11.30 16.09 20.33
CA LEU A 306 11.40 17.48 20.72
C LEU A 306 11.13 18.43 19.54
N ARG A 307 11.65 18.09 18.36
CA ARG A 307 11.39 18.87 17.13
C ARG A 307 9.90 18.86 16.77
N VAL A 308 9.26 17.71 16.77
CA VAL A 308 7.82 17.57 16.55
C VAL A 308 7.02 18.40 17.55
N LEU A 309 7.31 18.29 18.84
CA LEU A 309 6.60 19.04 19.88
C LEU A 309 6.75 20.56 19.71
N ARG A 310 7.93 21.01 19.25
CA ARG A 310 8.17 22.44 18.96
C ARG A 310 7.28 22.93 17.83
N PHE A 311 7.25 22.25 16.69
CA PHE A 311 6.55 22.71 15.49
C PHE A 311 5.05 22.43 15.51
N ALA A 312 4.60 21.35 16.16
CA ALA A 312 3.18 21.04 16.32
C ALA A 312 2.39 22.06 17.17
N ARG A 313 3.09 22.89 17.99
CA ARG A 313 2.48 23.98 18.74
C ARG A 313 1.87 25.09 17.87
N ARG A 314 2.25 25.15 16.58
CA ARG A 314 1.73 26.13 15.62
C ARG A 314 0.30 25.83 15.16
N GLY A 315 -0.22 24.63 15.46
CA GLY A 315 -1.50 24.15 14.93
C GLY A 315 -1.41 23.75 13.43
N PRO A 316 -2.50 23.29 12.84
CA PRO A 316 -2.56 23.06 11.40
C PRO A 316 -2.21 24.34 10.64
N ALA A 317 -1.50 24.21 9.51
CA ALA A 317 -1.26 25.36 8.64
C ALA A 317 -2.64 25.81 8.12
N GLY A 318 -2.96 27.08 8.36
CA GLY A 318 -4.16 27.69 7.80
C GLY A 318 -4.13 27.59 6.27
N GLU A 319 -5.31 27.67 5.65
CA GLU A 319 -5.43 27.75 4.20
C GLU A 319 -4.44 28.82 3.69
N HIS A 320 -3.56 28.42 2.75
CA HIS A 320 -2.78 29.41 2.02
C HIS A 320 -3.80 30.33 1.34
N PRO A 321 -3.83 31.63 1.64
CA PRO A 321 -4.62 32.55 0.85
C PRO A 321 -4.12 32.39 -0.59
N ALA A 322 -5.01 32.02 -1.48
CA ALA A 322 -4.76 32.05 -2.90
C ALA A 322 -4.07 33.39 -3.19
N SER A 323 -2.94 33.35 -3.89
CA SER A 323 -2.18 34.52 -4.30
C SER A 323 -3.16 35.54 -4.92
N ALA A 324 -3.63 36.45 -4.10
CA ALA A 324 -4.40 37.58 -4.53
C ALA A 324 -3.44 38.56 -5.24
N SER A 325 -3.80 38.88 -6.46
CA SER A 325 -3.40 40.08 -7.20
C SER A 325 -1.96 40.17 -7.70
N ALA A 326 -1.79 39.80 -8.95
CA ALA A 326 -1.08 40.64 -9.90
C ALA A 326 -2.11 41.22 -10.89
N GLY A 327 -2.78 42.26 -10.48
CA GLY A 327 -3.71 43.00 -11.31
C GLY A 327 -3.80 44.42 -10.76
N THR A 328 -3.05 45.30 -11.37
CA THR A 328 -3.31 46.70 -11.57
C THR A 328 -2.03 47.53 -11.42
N GLN A 329 -1.40 47.82 -12.51
CA GLN A 329 -0.93 49.17 -12.84
C GLN A 329 -0.76 49.25 -14.35
N ALA A 330 -1.83 49.74 -14.99
CA ALA A 330 -1.72 50.42 -16.25
C ALA A 330 -1.81 51.90 -15.94
N ALA A 331 -0.83 52.67 -16.34
CA ALA A 331 -0.92 54.06 -16.71
C ALA A 331 0.09 54.31 -17.81
#